data_8899c3e6e1c5e04216dae5981479d62a
#
_entry.id   8899c3e6e1c5e04216dae5981479d62a
#
_cell.length_a   1.000
_cell.length_b   1.000
_cell.length_c   1.000
_cell.angle_alpha   90.00
_cell.angle_beta   90.00
_cell.angle_gamma   90.00
#
_symmetry.space_group_name_H-M   'P 1'
#
loop_
_entity.id
_entity.type
_entity.pdbx_description
1 polymer ?
#
loop_
_entity_poly.entity_id
_entity_poly.type
_entity_poly.pdbx_seq_one_letter_code
_entity_poly.pdbx_strand_id
1 'polypeptide(L)'
;MQLAHAGGSLSRGPLTQGDQRFKSTVVQSLKSHTMRTSELPLVYAHLATVLPAFVIGTYMMFVRKGNRLHRSLGKTYILLMLATAIISLFMPAHLGPVLWAHFGYIHIFSIVVLAFVPQAYFAAKSHNIRAHAGAMKGVYVGGLLVAGAFALAPGRMLHTWLFT
;
A
#
# COMPACT_ATOMS: atom_id res chain seq x y z
N MET A 1 12.59 -72.85 7.60
CA MET A 1 11.39 -72.06 7.92
C MET A 1 11.67 -70.63 7.53
N GLN A 2 11.26 -70.26 6.34
CA GLN A 2 11.70 -69.04 5.63
C GLN A 2 10.52 -68.07 5.62
N LEU A 3 10.62 -66.99 6.41
CA LEU A 3 9.61 -65.95 6.44
C LEU A 3 9.90 -64.96 5.27
N ALA A 4 9.05 -64.99 4.28
CA ALA A 4 9.06 -64.04 3.17
C ALA A 4 8.57 -62.67 3.64
N HIS A 5 9.41 -61.67 3.61
CA HIS A 5 9.05 -60.27 3.74
C HIS A 5 8.41 -59.80 2.42
N ALA A 6 7.10 -59.74 2.42
CA ALA A 6 6.34 -59.05 1.35
C ALA A 6 6.39 -57.53 1.63
N GLY A 7 7.45 -56.88 1.19
CA GLY A 7 7.54 -55.42 1.09
C GLY A 7 6.78 -54.95 -0.13
N GLY A 8 5.46 -54.72 -0.02
CA GLY A 8 4.66 -54.10 -1.05
C GLY A 8 5.04 -52.65 -1.26
N SER A 9 5.89 -52.33 -2.19
CA SER A 9 6.13 -51.00 -2.67
C SER A 9 4.86 -50.50 -3.37
N LEU A 10 4.09 -49.67 -2.70
CA LEU A 10 2.99 -48.90 -3.29
C LEU A 10 3.57 -47.94 -4.35
N SER A 11 3.74 -48.43 -5.56
CA SER A 11 4.03 -47.64 -6.74
C SER A 11 2.86 -46.66 -6.95
N ARG A 12 3.03 -45.41 -6.53
CA ARG A 12 2.09 -44.35 -6.86
C ARG A 12 2.18 -44.11 -8.37
N GLY A 13 1.21 -44.58 -9.11
CA GLY A 13 1.09 -44.31 -10.54
C GLY A 13 1.10 -42.80 -10.83
N PRO A 14 1.37 -42.39 -12.07
CA PRO A 14 1.36 -41.00 -12.45
C PRO A 14 0.00 -40.36 -12.14
N LEU A 15 0.03 -39.19 -11.48
CA LEU A 15 -1.18 -38.44 -11.10
C LEU A 15 -2.03 -38.16 -12.35
N THR A 16 -3.32 -38.39 -12.25
CA THR A 16 -4.26 -38.08 -13.34
C THR A 16 -4.30 -36.55 -13.56
N GLN A 17 -4.70 -36.14 -14.76
CA GLN A 17 -4.83 -34.72 -15.10
C GLN A 17 -5.80 -33.99 -14.18
N GLY A 18 -6.81 -34.67 -13.67
CA GLY A 18 -7.76 -34.18 -12.67
C GLY A 18 -7.08 -33.89 -11.31
N ASP A 19 -6.23 -34.80 -10.84
CA ASP A 19 -5.48 -34.64 -9.60
C ASP A 19 -4.47 -33.49 -9.68
N GLN A 20 -3.84 -33.30 -10.83
CA GLN A 20 -2.92 -32.19 -11.07
C GLN A 20 -3.68 -30.83 -11.02
N ARG A 21 -4.83 -30.74 -11.67
CA ARG A 21 -5.69 -29.55 -11.61
C ARG A 21 -6.16 -29.24 -10.20
N PHE A 22 -6.65 -30.24 -9.48
CA PHE A 22 -7.10 -30.07 -8.10
C PHE A 22 -5.97 -29.55 -7.20
N LYS A 23 -4.80 -30.18 -7.26
CA LYS A 23 -3.62 -29.78 -6.49
C LYS A 23 -3.18 -28.35 -6.82
N SER A 24 -3.14 -27.99 -8.10
CA SER A 24 -2.76 -26.62 -8.50
C SER A 24 -3.76 -25.59 -7.99
N THR A 25 -5.05 -25.87 -8.05
CA THR A 25 -6.10 -24.97 -7.53
C THR A 25 -6.00 -24.81 -6.01
N VAL A 26 -5.82 -25.90 -5.27
CA VAL A 26 -5.65 -25.86 -3.81
C VAL A 26 -4.37 -25.09 -3.40
N VAL A 27 -3.26 -25.38 -4.07
CA VAL A 27 -2.00 -24.67 -3.82
C VAL A 27 -2.10 -23.18 -4.12
N GLN A 28 -2.76 -22.80 -5.23
CA GLN A 28 -3.00 -21.39 -5.54
C GLN A 28 -3.92 -20.72 -4.51
N SER A 29 -4.98 -21.39 -4.07
CA SER A 29 -5.89 -20.87 -3.05
C SER A 29 -5.17 -20.66 -1.71
N LEU A 30 -4.38 -21.63 -1.27
CA LEU A 30 -3.58 -21.51 -0.05
C LEU A 30 -2.54 -20.39 -0.15
N LYS A 31 -1.85 -20.29 -1.29
CA LYS A 31 -0.86 -19.24 -1.53
C LYS A 31 -1.47 -17.85 -1.52
N SER A 32 -2.63 -17.68 -2.15
CA SER A 32 -3.34 -16.39 -2.16
C SER A 32 -3.85 -16.01 -0.77
N HIS A 33 -4.32 -16.96 0.01
CA HIS A 33 -4.77 -16.72 1.39
C HIS A 33 -3.60 -16.36 2.31
N THR A 34 -2.48 -17.06 2.23
CA THR A 34 -1.27 -16.79 3.03
C THR A 34 -0.66 -15.43 2.67
N MET A 35 -0.60 -15.07 1.39
CA MET A 35 -0.13 -13.73 0.97
C MET A 35 -1.04 -12.62 1.52
N ARG A 36 -2.35 -12.79 1.45
CA ARG A 36 -3.30 -11.81 1.98
C ARG A 36 -3.13 -11.55 3.49
N THR A 37 -2.93 -12.59 4.27
CA THR A 37 -2.76 -12.47 5.72
C THR A 37 -1.44 -11.82 6.12
N SER A 38 -0.36 -12.08 5.38
CA SER A 38 0.95 -11.47 5.63
C SER A 38 1.00 -9.98 5.31
N GLU A 39 0.13 -9.48 4.44
CA GLU A 39 0.09 -8.07 4.03
C GLU A 39 -0.82 -7.21 4.92
N LEU A 40 -1.74 -7.82 5.68
CA LEU A 40 -2.67 -7.11 6.56
C LEU A 40 -2.00 -6.13 7.52
N PRO A 41 -0.88 -6.44 8.18
CA PRO A 41 -0.21 -5.49 9.07
C PRO A 41 0.25 -4.22 8.35
N LEU A 42 0.77 -4.35 7.13
CA LEU A 42 1.18 -3.21 6.30
C LEU A 42 -0.01 -2.35 5.89
N VAL A 43 -1.13 -2.98 5.54
CA VAL A 43 -2.38 -2.28 5.19
C VAL A 43 -2.89 -1.49 6.39
N TYR A 44 -2.95 -2.09 7.59
CA TYR A 44 -3.39 -1.39 8.79
C TYR A 44 -2.43 -0.26 9.19
N ALA A 45 -1.12 -0.48 9.11
CA ALA A 45 -0.12 0.55 9.37
C ALA A 45 -0.24 1.71 8.37
N HIS A 46 -0.46 1.42 7.09
CA HIS A 46 -0.71 2.42 6.07
C HIS A 46 -1.99 3.23 6.37
N LEU A 47 -3.11 2.55 6.67
CA LEU A 47 -4.36 3.23 7.04
C LEU A 47 -4.21 4.09 8.30
N ALA A 48 -3.51 3.60 9.32
CA ALA A 48 -3.27 4.32 10.56
C ALA A 48 -2.48 5.62 10.36
N THR A 49 -1.67 5.70 9.31
CA THR A 49 -0.92 6.92 8.96
C THR A 49 -1.64 7.79 7.95
N VAL A 50 -2.29 7.20 6.94
CA VAL A 50 -2.93 7.96 5.86
C VAL A 50 -4.24 8.62 6.31
N LEU A 51 -5.05 7.97 7.15
CA LEU A 51 -6.31 8.55 7.61
C LEU A 51 -6.12 9.83 8.45
N PRO A 52 -5.23 9.87 9.47
CA PRO A 52 -4.92 11.13 10.16
C PRO A 52 -4.30 12.17 9.23
N ALA A 53 -3.44 11.75 8.29
CA ALA A 53 -2.88 12.67 7.30
C ALA A 53 -3.97 13.29 6.44
N PHE A 54 -4.97 12.52 6.02
CA PHE A 54 -6.10 13.03 5.26
C PHE A 54 -6.91 14.06 6.05
N VAL A 55 -7.25 13.77 7.31
CA VAL A 55 -7.99 14.69 8.18
C VAL A 55 -7.21 15.98 8.41
N ILE A 56 -5.93 15.89 8.80
CA ILE A 56 -5.08 17.04 9.04
C ILE A 56 -4.87 17.84 7.76
N GLY A 57 -4.60 17.17 6.63
CA GLY A 57 -4.41 17.83 5.34
C GLY A 57 -5.65 18.59 4.90
N THR A 58 -6.83 17.97 5.00
CA THR A 58 -8.11 18.60 4.69
C THR A 58 -8.35 19.82 5.59
N TYR A 59 -8.17 19.66 6.90
CA TYR A 59 -8.31 20.77 7.85
C TYR A 59 -7.37 21.94 7.49
N MET A 60 -6.11 21.64 7.17
CA MET A 60 -5.12 22.66 6.81
C MET A 60 -5.40 23.40 5.49
N MET A 61 -6.22 22.83 4.61
CA MET A 61 -6.66 23.54 3.40
C MET A 61 -7.55 24.75 3.72
N PHE A 62 -8.33 24.68 4.80
CA PHE A 62 -9.33 25.68 5.19
C PHE A 62 -8.84 26.66 6.26
N VAL A 63 -7.86 26.29 7.10
CA VAL A 63 -7.39 27.16 8.19
C VAL A 63 -6.41 28.23 7.74
N ARG A 64 -6.29 29.26 8.59
CA ARG A 64 -5.36 30.35 8.39
C ARG A 64 -3.91 29.88 8.41
N LYS A 65 -3.19 30.13 7.31
CA LYS A 65 -1.80 29.70 7.12
C LYS A 65 -0.82 30.54 7.95
N GLY A 66 0.32 29.94 8.35
CA GLY A 66 1.45 30.64 8.98
C GLY A 66 1.38 30.81 10.51
N ASN A 67 0.27 30.48 11.17
CA ASN A 67 0.15 30.55 12.63
C ASN A 67 0.84 29.34 13.32
N ARG A 68 0.87 29.34 14.66
CA ARG A 68 1.47 28.24 15.44
C ARG A 68 0.80 26.90 15.17
N LEU A 69 -0.52 26.87 15.05
CA LEU A 69 -1.30 25.68 14.76
C LEU A 69 -0.94 25.10 13.38
N HIS A 70 -0.88 25.94 12.33
CA HIS A 70 -0.47 25.52 10.99
C HIS A 70 0.93 24.90 10.99
N ARG A 71 1.88 25.48 11.75
CA ARG A 71 3.25 24.94 11.84
C ARG A 71 3.30 23.60 12.57
N SER A 72 2.54 23.44 13.66
CA SER A 72 2.49 22.18 14.43
C SER A 72 1.84 21.08 13.62
N LEU A 73 0.62 21.30 13.12
CA LEU A 73 -0.11 20.33 12.28
C LEU A 73 0.63 20.02 10.98
N GLY A 74 1.31 21.03 10.39
CA GLY A 74 2.13 20.85 9.21
C GLY A 74 3.29 19.88 9.41
N LYS A 75 3.98 19.93 10.54
CA LYS A 75 5.03 18.97 10.89
C LYS A 75 4.48 17.57 11.06
N THR A 76 3.34 17.42 11.77
CA THR A 76 2.65 16.14 11.93
C THR A 76 2.21 15.57 10.59
N TYR A 77 1.62 16.41 9.72
CA TYR A 77 1.21 16.02 8.38
C TYR A 77 2.39 15.51 7.54
N ILE A 78 3.52 16.25 7.53
CA ILE A 78 4.74 15.86 6.83
C ILE A 78 5.23 14.49 7.30
N LEU A 79 5.30 14.29 8.62
CA LEU A 79 5.75 13.02 9.21
C LEU A 79 4.82 11.85 8.80
N LEU A 80 3.51 12.05 8.90
CA LEU A 80 2.53 11.04 8.51
C LEU A 80 2.60 10.74 7.02
N MET A 81 2.74 11.74 6.16
CA MET A 81 2.86 11.54 4.71
C MET A 81 4.13 10.78 4.32
N LEU A 82 5.27 11.08 4.97
CA LEU A 82 6.52 10.33 4.74
C LEU A 82 6.39 8.89 5.23
N ALA A 83 5.84 8.69 6.43
CA ALA A 83 5.61 7.35 6.96
C ALA A 83 4.68 6.53 6.04
N THR A 84 3.55 7.10 5.62
CA THR A 84 2.60 6.49 4.68
C THR A 84 3.28 6.13 3.35
N ALA A 85 4.08 7.03 2.78
CA ALA A 85 4.78 6.79 1.52
C ALA A 85 5.82 5.68 1.64
N ILE A 86 6.57 5.63 2.75
CA ILE A 86 7.54 4.57 3.03
C ILE A 86 6.84 3.22 3.18
N ILE A 87 5.78 3.15 4.01
CA ILE A 87 5.01 1.92 4.21
C ILE A 87 4.45 1.41 2.87
N SER A 88 3.91 2.31 2.04
CA SER A 88 3.32 1.91 0.76
C SER A 88 4.34 1.35 -0.24
N LEU A 89 5.63 1.71 -0.16
CA LEU A 89 6.68 1.11 -0.98
C LEU A 89 6.92 -0.38 -0.68
N PHE A 90 6.62 -0.81 0.56
CA PHE A 90 6.72 -2.22 0.94
C PHE A 90 5.47 -3.03 0.63
N MET A 91 4.38 -2.38 0.21
CA MET A 91 3.14 -3.07 -0.17
C MET A 91 3.24 -3.53 -1.63
N PRO A 92 2.93 -4.80 -1.94
CA PRO A 92 2.94 -5.26 -3.32
C PRO A 92 1.84 -4.58 -4.15
N ALA A 93 2.17 -4.24 -5.39
CA ALA A 93 1.22 -3.66 -6.32
C ALA A 93 0.29 -4.73 -6.89
N HIS A 94 -0.99 -4.70 -6.50
CA HIS A 94 -2.01 -5.63 -7.01
C HIS A 94 -2.77 -5.09 -8.23
N LEU A 95 -2.46 -3.90 -8.72
CA LEU A 95 -3.12 -3.29 -9.88
C LEU A 95 -2.14 -2.86 -10.95
N GLY A 96 -2.49 -3.24 -12.17
CA GLY A 96 -1.76 -2.86 -13.38
C GLY A 96 -0.52 -3.70 -13.66
N PRO A 97 0.17 -3.44 -14.77
CA PRO A 97 1.41 -4.12 -15.06
C PRO A 97 2.45 -3.81 -13.99
N VAL A 98 3.08 -4.85 -13.48
CA VAL A 98 4.21 -4.75 -12.57
C VAL A 98 5.39 -4.27 -13.39
N LEU A 99 5.94 -3.11 -13.04
CA LEU A 99 7.08 -2.52 -13.75
C LEU A 99 8.37 -3.25 -13.42
N TRP A 100 8.56 -3.60 -12.15
CA TRP A 100 9.72 -4.36 -11.68
C TRP A 100 9.39 -4.99 -10.32
N ALA A 101 9.60 -6.30 -10.17
CA ALA A 101 9.36 -7.08 -8.96
C ALA A 101 7.94 -6.84 -8.38
N HIS A 102 7.80 -6.12 -7.28
CA HIS A 102 6.52 -5.76 -6.67
C HIS A 102 6.08 -4.31 -6.95
N PHE A 103 6.90 -3.53 -7.70
CA PHE A 103 6.60 -2.14 -8.01
C PHE A 103 5.65 -2.01 -9.20
N GLY A 104 4.50 -1.37 -8.97
CA GLY A 104 3.53 -0.99 -10.00
C GLY A 104 3.35 0.53 -10.06
N TYR A 105 2.48 1.00 -10.93
CA TYR A 105 2.18 2.44 -11.12
C TYR A 105 1.79 3.17 -9.83
N ILE A 106 1.17 2.48 -8.87
CA ILE A 106 0.76 3.08 -7.59
C ILE A 106 1.95 3.62 -6.78
N HIS A 107 3.14 3.02 -6.94
CA HIS A 107 4.35 3.45 -6.22
C HIS A 107 4.90 4.79 -6.72
N ILE A 108 4.49 5.23 -7.92
CA ILE A 108 4.83 6.57 -8.43
C ILE A 108 4.33 7.65 -7.47
N PHE A 109 3.11 7.48 -6.91
CA PHE A 109 2.56 8.42 -5.92
C PHE A 109 3.43 8.48 -4.66
N SER A 110 3.95 7.34 -4.20
CA SER A 110 4.84 7.29 -3.04
C SER A 110 6.17 7.99 -3.30
N ILE A 111 6.75 7.79 -4.49
CA ILE A 111 7.99 8.47 -4.91
C ILE A 111 7.76 9.98 -5.01
N VAL A 112 6.64 10.40 -5.59
CA VAL A 112 6.27 11.82 -5.67
C VAL A 112 6.16 12.43 -4.26
N VAL A 113 5.48 11.76 -3.34
CA VAL A 113 5.37 12.23 -1.95
C VAL A 113 6.74 12.34 -1.29
N LEU A 114 7.61 11.31 -1.44
CA LEU A 114 8.96 11.31 -0.87
C LEU A 114 9.86 12.42 -1.44
N ALA A 115 9.63 12.83 -2.68
CA ALA A 115 10.37 13.94 -3.31
C ALA A 115 9.81 15.31 -2.89
N PHE A 116 8.50 15.49 -3.00
CA PHE A 116 7.87 16.80 -2.86
C PHE A 116 7.63 17.24 -1.41
N VAL A 117 7.44 16.30 -0.48
CA VAL A 117 7.24 16.65 0.94
C VAL A 117 8.49 17.27 1.57
N PRO A 118 9.71 16.70 1.43
CA PRO A 118 10.93 17.37 1.89
C PRO A 118 11.16 18.72 1.18
N GLN A 119 10.94 18.78 -0.13
CA GLN A 119 11.05 20.01 -0.90
C GLN A 119 10.14 21.11 -0.35
N ALA A 120 8.87 20.76 -0.06
CA ALA A 120 7.91 21.69 0.55
C ALA A 120 8.37 22.18 1.93
N TYR A 121 8.94 21.29 2.76
CA TYR A 121 9.48 21.65 4.05
C TYR A 121 10.66 22.64 3.95
N PHE A 122 11.61 22.38 3.06
CA PHE A 122 12.73 23.30 2.83
C PHE A 122 12.29 24.63 2.23
N ALA A 123 11.31 24.61 1.31
CA ALA A 123 10.71 25.83 0.76
C ALA A 123 10.07 26.69 1.87
N ALA A 124 9.37 26.09 2.83
CA ALA A 124 8.83 26.81 3.98
C ALA A 124 9.93 27.40 4.86
N LYS A 125 11.01 26.64 5.07
CA LYS A 125 12.16 27.09 5.88
C LYS A 125 12.92 28.26 5.23
N SER A 126 13.02 28.26 3.90
CA SER A 126 13.60 29.36 3.11
C SER A 126 12.64 30.52 2.81
N HIS A 127 11.47 30.54 3.44
CA HIS A 127 10.42 31.54 3.24
C HIS A 127 9.85 31.62 1.82
N ASN A 128 10.10 30.62 0.99
CA ASN A 128 9.49 30.51 -0.32
C ASN A 128 8.06 29.93 -0.22
N ILE A 129 7.14 30.77 0.24
CA ILE A 129 5.75 30.37 0.53
C ILE A 129 5.01 29.89 -0.73
N ARG A 130 5.35 30.43 -1.93
CA ARG A 130 4.72 29.99 -3.18
C ARG A 130 5.10 28.56 -3.53
N ALA A 131 6.38 28.22 -3.45
CA ALA A 131 6.88 26.85 -3.69
C ALA A 131 6.33 25.87 -2.64
N HIS A 132 6.36 26.25 -1.33
CA HIS A 132 5.74 25.46 -0.27
C HIS A 132 4.27 25.14 -0.55
N ALA A 133 3.47 26.18 -0.79
CA ALA A 133 2.03 26.01 -1.03
C ALA A 133 1.73 25.18 -2.27
N GLY A 134 2.49 25.35 -3.35
CA GLY A 134 2.36 24.55 -4.58
C GLY A 134 2.66 23.09 -4.35
N ALA A 135 3.80 22.77 -3.72
CA ALA A 135 4.20 21.41 -3.42
C ALA A 135 3.21 20.71 -2.46
N MET A 136 2.77 21.39 -1.37
CA MET A 136 1.82 20.81 -0.41
C MET A 136 0.45 20.55 -1.02
N LYS A 137 -0.05 21.45 -1.90
CA LYS A 137 -1.29 21.20 -2.65
C LYS A 137 -1.15 20.01 -3.60
N GLY A 138 -0.03 19.91 -4.31
CA GLY A 138 0.27 18.80 -5.20
C GLY A 138 0.32 17.46 -4.46
N VAL A 139 0.98 17.42 -3.29
CA VAL A 139 1.03 16.23 -2.43
C VAL A 139 -0.35 15.86 -1.91
N TYR A 140 -1.16 16.84 -1.47
CA TYR A 140 -2.52 16.57 -0.99
C TYR A 140 -3.41 16.02 -2.12
N VAL A 141 -3.46 16.69 -3.26
CA VAL A 141 -4.30 16.27 -4.38
C VAL A 141 -3.79 14.96 -5.01
N GLY A 142 -2.52 14.89 -5.38
CA GLY A 142 -1.93 13.71 -6.02
C GLY A 142 -1.73 12.55 -5.06
N GLY A 143 -1.10 12.79 -3.91
CA GLY A 143 -0.75 11.75 -2.95
C GLY A 143 -1.92 11.24 -2.11
N LEU A 144 -2.92 12.07 -1.82
CA LEU A 144 -4.07 11.67 -0.99
C LEU A 144 -5.35 11.50 -1.79
N LEU A 145 -5.80 12.51 -2.55
CA LEU A 145 -7.09 12.42 -3.23
C LEU A 145 -7.05 11.45 -4.40
N VAL A 146 -6.06 11.56 -5.29
CA VAL A 146 -5.96 10.67 -6.46
C VAL A 146 -5.63 9.24 -6.03
N ALA A 147 -4.62 9.04 -5.19
CA ALA A 147 -4.28 7.70 -4.68
C ALA A 147 -5.42 7.10 -3.83
N GLY A 148 -6.12 7.92 -3.03
CA GLY A 148 -7.29 7.51 -2.27
C GLY A 148 -8.46 7.07 -3.17
N ALA A 149 -8.72 7.79 -4.26
CA ALA A 149 -9.73 7.40 -5.24
C ALA A 149 -9.39 6.04 -5.88
N PHE A 150 -8.12 5.78 -6.20
CA PHE A 150 -7.67 4.45 -6.66
C PHE A 150 -7.86 3.37 -5.61
N ALA A 151 -7.65 3.67 -4.33
CA ALA A 151 -7.87 2.71 -3.24
C ALA A 151 -9.35 2.35 -3.05
N LEU A 152 -10.27 3.24 -3.42
CA LEU A 152 -11.71 3.04 -3.38
C LEU A 152 -12.30 2.45 -4.68
N ALA A 153 -11.48 2.21 -5.70
CA ALA A 153 -11.96 1.64 -6.97
C ALA A 153 -12.55 0.22 -6.77
N PRO A 154 -13.54 -0.19 -7.59
CA PRO A 154 -14.13 -1.51 -7.53
C PRO A 154 -13.08 -2.63 -7.58
N GLY A 155 -13.27 -3.70 -6.78
CA GLY A 155 -12.32 -4.81 -6.66
C GLY A 155 -11.15 -4.57 -5.69
N ARG A 156 -11.10 -3.42 -5.03
CA ARG A 156 -10.11 -3.14 -3.98
C ARG A 156 -10.64 -3.50 -2.60
N MET A 157 -9.71 -3.85 -1.71
CA MET A 157 -10.05 -4.28 -0.34
C MET A 157 -10.84 -3.21 0.43
N LEU A 158 -10.47 -1.93 0.27
CA LEU A 158 -11.18 -0.82 0.91
C LEU A 158 -12.61 -0.65 0.37
N HIS A 159 -12.80 -0.80 -0.94
CA HIS A 159 -14.13 -0.77 -1.55
C HIS A 159 -15.01 -1.89 -1.00
N THR A 160 -14.49 -3.12 -0.93
CA THR A 160 -15.22 -4.27 -0.40
C THR A 160 -15.60 -4.06 1.08
N TRP A 161 -14.71 -3.49 1.90
CA TRP A 161 -14.98 -3.24 3.31
C TRP A 161 -16.03 -2.15 3.58
N LEU A 162 -16.11 -1.16 2.67
CA LEU A 162 -17.03 -0.03 2.86
C LEU A 162 -18.41 -0.24 2.22
N PHE A 163 -18.49 -1.09 1.18
CA PHE A 163 -19.70 -1.19 0.33
C PHE A 163 -20.27 -2.60 0.24
N THR A 164 -19.64 -3.60 0.87
CA THR A 164 -20.13 -4.99 0.90
C THR A 164 -20.22 -5.53 2.30
#